data_e4675aef5232e059d5ba4d573768b0d9
#
_entry.id   e4675aef5232e059d5ba4d573768b0d9
#
_cell.length_a   1.000
_cell.length_b   1.000
_cell.length_c   1.000
_cell.angle_alpha   90.00
_cell.angle_beta   90.00
_cell.angle_gamma   90.00
#
_symmetry.space_group_name_H-M   'P 1'
#
loop_
_entity.id
_entity.type
_entity.pdbx_description
1 polymer ?
#
loop_
_entity_poly.entity_id
_entity_poly.type
_entity_poly.pdbx_seq_one_letter_code
_entity_poly.pdbx_strand_id
1 'polypeptide(L)'
;WWTWRQLCMSLFRLGDLECELCTREGERVISLHIPSDADLLPAAVDRSLGQIGSFVQRYFPQWAAAPMVCDSWLLSPALRPMLSQSSNIRAFAARFTIKEYRSQDKEFFRWLFAVDTNTPLEQLPEQTGLQRAAKAYLQAGGSIGAAYGVMRSDR
;
A
#
# COMPACT_ATOMS: atom_id res chain seq x y z
N TRP A 1 -13.68 6.15 11.40
CA TRP A 1 -12.42 5.76 12.03
C TRP A 1 -11.20 6.45 11.42
N TRP A 2 -11.17 6.62 10.09
CA TRP A 2 -10.13 7.37 9.36
C TRP A 2 -10.08 8.84 9.76
N THR A 3 -11.24 9.50 9.80
CA THR A 3 -11.40 10.91 10.23
C THR A 3 -10.90 11.14 11.66
N TRP A 4 -11.10 10.15 12.57
CA TRP A 4 -10.60 10.24 13.95
C TRP A 4 -9.07 10.28 14.01
N ARG A 5 -8.38 9.48 13.17
CA ARG A 5 -6.91 9.48 13.07
C ARG A 5 -6.37 10.82 12.58
N GLN A 6 -7.05 11.46 11.63
CA GLN A 6 -6.70 12.81 11.19
C GLN A 6 -6.90 13.84 12.32
N LEU A 7 -8.01 13.76 13.04
CA LEU A 7 -8.29 14.64 14.18
C LEU A 7 -7.31 14.45 15.35
N CYS A 8 -6.83 13.23 15.58
CA CYS A 8 -5.81 12.93 16.58
C CYS A 8 -4.39 13.29 16.12
N MET A 9 -4.22 13.92 14.95
CA MET A 9 -2.93 14.32 14.38
C MET A 9 -1.93 13.14 14.27
N SER A 10 -2.43 11.94 13.95
CA SER A 10 -1.59 10.76 13.71
C SER A 10 -1.50 10.39 12.23
N LEU A 11 -2.44 10.86 11.39
CA LEU A 11 -2.50 10.62 9.95
C LEU A 11 -2.40 11.93 9.18
N PHE A 12 -1.46 12.02 8.27
CA PHE A 12 -1.18 13.21 7.47
C PHE A 12 -1.11 12.85 5.99
N ARG A 13 -1.76 13.66 5.14
CA ARG A 13 -1.59 13.56 3.68
C ARG A 13 -0.50 14.52 3.22
N LEU A 14 0.50 13.98 2.53
CA LEU A 14 1.67 14.69 2.02
C LEU A 14 1.91 14.27 0.56
N GLY A 15 1.51 15.13 -0.35
CA GLY A 15 1.45 14.80 -1.78
C GLY A 15 0.38 13.74 -2.07
N ASP A 16 0.78 12.68 -2.77
CA ASP A 16 -0.08 11.59 -3.19
C ASP A 16 -0.20 10.48 -2.13
N LEU A 17 0.61 10.50 -1.08
CA LEU A 17 0.61 9.50 -0.02
C LEU A 17 0.09 10.08 1.29
N GLU A 18 -0.39 9.18 2.15
CA GLU A 18 -0.65 9.49 3.55
C GLU A 18 0.36 8.76 4.44
N CYS A 19 0.75 9.38 5.55
CA CYS A 19 1.57 8.75 6.56
C CYS A 19 0.93 8.81 7.94
N GLU A 20 1.04 7.72 8.67
CA GLU A 20 0.60 7.60 10.05
C GLU A 20 1.79 7.35 10.96
N LEU A 21 1.91 8.14 12.02
CA LEU A 21 2.92 7.94 13.06
C LEU A 21 2.35 6.97 14.10
N CYS A 22 2.81 5.74 14.10
CA CYS A 22 2.27 4.69 14.95
C CYS A 22 3.37 3.77 15.50
N THR A 23 2.99 2.95 16.48
CA THR A 23 3.86 1.94 17.08
C THR A 23 3.42 0.55 16.64
N ARG A 24 4.37 -0.25 16.17
CA ARG A 24 4.16 -1.67 15.86
C ARG A 24 5.15 -2.51 16.68
N GLU A 25 4.64 -3.47 17.42
CA GLU A 25 5.46 -4.37 18.27
C GLU A 25 6.40 -3.61 19.22
N GLY A 26 5.96 -2.44 19.72
CA GLY A 26 6.75 -1.59 20.60
C GLY A 26 7.70 -0.61 19.90
N GLU A 27 7.90 -0.75 18.59
CA GLU A 27 8.80 0.11 17.80
C GLU A 27 8.02 1.20 17.05
N ARG A 28 8.60 2.40 16.97
CA ARG A 28 8.04 3.49 16.18
C ARG A 28 8.18 3.19 14.69
N VAL A 29 7.10 3.37 13.93
CA VAL A 29 7.10 3.24 12.48
C VAL A 29 6.30 4.37 11.83
N ILE A 30 6.69 4.77 10.63
CA ILE A 30 5.92 5.68 9.77
C ILE A 30 5.15 4.80 8.79
N SER A 31 3.87 4.56 9.05
CA SER A 31 3.02 3.73 8.21
C SER A 31 2.53 4.54 7.01
N LEU A 32 2.84 4.07 5.81
CA LEU A 32 2.40 4.68 4.56
C LEU A 32 1.07 4.09 4.13
N HIS A 33 0.14 4.97 3.76
CA HIS A 33 -1.14 4.60 3.17
C HIS A 33 -1.24 5.19 1.76
N ILE A 34 -1.91 4.46 0.89
CA ILE A 34 -2.09 4.81 -0.52
C ILE A 34 -3.57 5.16 -0.72
N PRO A 35 -3.95 6.45 -0.80
CA PRO A 35 -5.30 6.86 -1.15
C PRO A 35 -5.70 6.35 -2.53
N SER A 36 -7.01 6.17 -2.75
CA SER A 36 -7.53 5.67 -4.04
C SER A 36 -7.26 6.59 -5.23
N ASP A 37 -6.99 7.87 -4.96
CA ASP A 37 -6.65 8.91 -5.93
C ASP A 37 -5.14 9.17 -6.04
N ALA A 38 -4.30 8.34 -5.42
CA ALA A 38 -2.85 8.50 -5.43
C ALA A 38 -2.26 8.30 -6.83
N ASP A 39 -1.39 9.21 -7.26
CA ASP A 39 -0.53 8.98 -8.41
C ASP A 39 0.70 8.15 -7.97
N LEU A 40 0.80 6.94 -8.53
CA LEU A 40 1.92 6.02 -8.25
C LEU A 40 3.06 6.12 -9.28
N LEU A 41 3.07 7.16 -10.13
CA LEU A 41 4.26 7.45 -10.94
C LEU A 41 5.49 7.59 -10.03
N PRO A 42 6.64 7.01 -10.39
CA PRO A 42 7.83 7.03 -9.53
C PRO A 42 8.20 8.43 -9.02
N ALA A 43 8.14 9.45 -9.89
CA ALA A 43 8.45 10.83 -9.50
C ALA A 43 7.42 11.43 -8.52
N ALA A 44 6.13 11.07 -8.61
CA ALA A 44 5.10 11.52 -7.66
C ALA A 44 5.29 10.87 -6.30
N VAL A 45 5.61 9.57 -6.28
CA VAL A 45 5.96 8.84 -5.07
C VAL A 45 7.22 9.43 -4.40
N ASP A 46 8.28 9.70 -5.18
CA ASP A 46 9.53 10.29 -4.64
C ASP A 46 9.29 11.66 -4.01
N ARG A 47 8.49 12.52 -4.64
CA ARG A 47 8.10 13.82 -4.06
C ARG A 47 7.34 13.65 -2.74
N SER A 48 6.37 12.74 -2.71
CA SER A 48 5.57 12.47 -1.49
C SER A 48 6.43 11.95 -0.36
N LEU A 49 7.34 11.00 -0.63
CA LEU A 49 8.27 10.47 0.37
C LEU A 49 9.23 11.55 0.90
N GLY A 50 9.74 12.42 0.02
CA GLY A 50 10.58 13.55 0.43
C GLY A 50 9.84 14.55 1.32
N GLN A 51 8.55 14.83 1.01
CA GLN A 51 7.69 15.67 1.85
C GLN A 51 7.43 15.03 3.21
N ILE A 52 7.13 13.72 3.26
CA ILE A 52 6.94 12.97 4.50
C ILE A 52 8.21 13.03 5.37
N GLY A 53 9.37 12.76 4.79
CA GLY A 53 10.64 12.82 5.52
C GLY A 53 10.91 14.21 6.12
N SER A 54 10.75 15.26 5.32
CA SER A 54 10.95 16.65 5.75
C SER A 54 9.93 17.07 6.82
N PHE A 55 8.67 16.67 6.66
CA PHE A 55 7.61 16.94 7.62
C PHE A 55 7.87 16.27 8.96
N VAL A 56 8.20 14.97 8.94
CA VAL A 56 8.49 14.22 10.16
C VAL A 56 9.72 14.79 10.87
N GLN A 57 10.79 15.08 10.13
CA GLN A 57 12.01 15.67 10.71
C GLN A 57 11.72 17.02 11.39
N ARG A 58 10.86 17.84 10.80
CA ARG A 58 10.55 19.18 11.31
C ARG A 58 9.62 19.18 12.52
N TYR A 59 8.55 18.38 12.47
CA TYR A 59 7.45 18.46 13.43
C TYR A 59 7.42 17.31 14.43
N PHE A 60 8.06 16.20 14.11
CA PHE A 60 8.09 14.98 14.91
C PHE A 60 9.49 14.36 14.96
N PRO A 61 10.53 15.13 15.40
CA PRO A 61 11.93 14.70 15.29
C PRO A 61 12.22 13.38 16.01
N GLN A 62 11.42 13.01 17.00
CA GLN A 62 11.51 11.71 17.68
C GLN A 62 11.11 10.52 16.79
N TRP A 63 10.54 10.77 15.58
CA TRP A 63 10.17 9.78 14.57
C TRP A 63 11.13 9.80 13.36
N ALA A 64 12.06 10.75 13.30
CA ALA A 64 12.88 10.95 12.11
C ALA A 64 13.73 9.73 11.73
N ALA A 65 14.10 8.89 12.71
CA ALA A 65 14.82 7.64 12.49
C ALA A 65 13.90 6.41 12.34
N ALA A 66 12.59 6.58 12.46
CA ALA A 66 11.67 5.47 12.36
C ALA A 66 11.57 4.96 10.90
N PRO A 67 11.53 3.63 10.68
CA PRO A 67 11.40 3.08 9.34
C PRO A 67 10.04 3.43 8.74
N MET A 68 10.01 3.72 7.44
CA MET A 68 8.78 3.78 6.66
C MET A 68 8.33 2.36 6.34
N VAL A 69 7.06 2.08 6.59
CA VAL A 69 6.45 0.76 6.37
C VAL A 69 5.16 0.92 5.57
N CYS A 70 4.74 -0.13 4.91
CA CYS A 70 3.45 -0.17 4.22
C CYS A 70 2.83 -1.54 4.40
N ASP A 71 1.54 -1.57 4.73
CA ASP A 71 0.72 -2.77 4.80
C ASP A 71 -0.41 -2.62 3.78
N SER A 72 -0.30 -3.37 2.66
CA SER A 72 -1.20 -3.18 1.53
C SER A 72 -1.26 -4.41 0.63
N TRP A 73 -2.41 -4.61 -0.01
CA TRP A 73 -2.56 -5.56 -1.10
C TRP A 73 -1.66 -5.22 -2.31
N LEU A 74 -1.32 -3.94 -2.52
CA LEU A 74 -0.40 -3.49 -3.59
C LEU A 74 1.02 -4.06 -3.44
N LEU A 75 1.40 -4.48 -2.23
CA LEU A 75 2.69 -5.13 -1.96
C LEU A 75 2.62 -6.66 -2.14
N SER A 76 1.44 -7.23 -2.44
CA SER A 76 1.29 -8.67 -2.58
C SER A 76 2.21 -9.26 -3.64
N PRO A 77 3.01 -10.28 -3.29
CA PRO A 77 3.84 -10.99 -4.27
C PRO A 77 3.03 -11.62 -5.40
N ALA A 78 1.76 -11.99 -5.16
CA ALA A 78 0.87 -12.59 -6.13
C ALA A 78 0.49 -11.63 -7.29
N LEU A 79 0.58 -10.31 -7.08
CA LEU A 79 0.33 -9.34 -8.16
C LEU A 79 1.46 -9.31 -9.20
N ARG A 80 2.66 -9.68 -8.83
CA ARG A 80 3.86 -9.50 -9.67
C ARG A 80 3.73 -10.12 -11.07
N PRO A 81 3.21 -11.34 -11.25
CA PRO A 81 3.02 -11.93 -12.58
C PRO A 81 1.88 -11.29 -13.38
N MET A 82 0.95 -10.58 -12.73
CA MET A 82 -0.19 -9.91 -13.36
C MET A 82 0.13 -8.49 -13.85
N LEU A 83 1.24 -7.93 -13.42
CA LEU A 83 1.66 -6.55 -13.70
C LEU A 83 2.75 -6.52 -14.77
N SER A 84 2.64 -5.58 -15.72
CA SER A 84 3.70 -5.33 -16.70
C SER A 84 4.99 -4.86 -16.02
N GLN A 85 6.11 -4.97 -16.73
CA GLN A 85 7.40 -4.47 -16.26
C GLN A 85 7.39 -2.95 -15.98
N SER A 86 6.59 -2.21 -16.74
CA SER A 86 6.43 -0.75 -16.62
C SER A 86 5.32 -0.33 -15.65
N SER A 87 4.73 -1.26 -14.90
CA SER A 87 3.65 -0.94 -13.96
C SER A 87 4.14 -0.08 -12.80
N ASN A 88 3.44 1.02 -12.52
CA ASN A 88 3.69 1.89 -11.37
C ASN A 88 3.49 1.16 -10.03
N ILE A 89 2.51 0.25 -9.95
CA ILE A 89 2.31 -0.61 -8.78
C ILE A 89 3.54 -1.48 -8.54
N ARG A 90 4.10 -2.06 -9.61
CA ARG A 90 5.32 -2.86 -9.51
C ARG A 90 6.53 -2.03 -9.07
N ALA A 91 6.69 -0.82 -9.61
CA ALA A 91 7.74 0.11 -9.20
C ALA A 91 7.59 0.56 -7.74
N PHE A 92 6.36 0.82 -7.30
CA PHE A 92 6.07 1.15 -5.89
C PHE A 92 6.42 -0.02 -4.98
N ALA A 93 5.93 -1.23 -5.26
CA ALA A 93 6.19 -2.42 -4.44
C ALA A 93 7.68 -2.78 -4.37
N ALA A 94 8.46 -2.50 -5.42
CA ALA A 94 9.90 -2.75 -5.46
C ALA A 94 10.70 -1.92 -4.44
N ARG A 95 10.11 -0.86 -3.89
CA ARG A 95 10.74 -0.02 -2.85
C ARG A 95 10.76 -0.70 -1.48
N PHE A 96 10.02 -1.80 -1.31
CA PHE A 96 9.85 -2.46 -0.01
C PHE A 96 10.52 -3.83 0.02
N THR A 97 11.03 -4.17 1.20
CA THR A 97 11.38 -5.55 1.55
C THR A 97 10.19 -6.15 2.28
N ILE A 98 9.56 -7.16 1.69
CA ILE A 98 8.41 -7.83 2.28
C ILE A 98 8.85 -8.61 3.52
N LYS A 99 8.17 -8.39 4.63
CA LYS A 99 8.40 -9.05 5.92
C LYS A 99 7.32 -10.07 6.25
N GLU A 100 6.09 -9.81 5.82
CA GLU A 100 4.94 -10.66 6.07
C GLU A 100 4.04 -10.69 4.84
N TYR A 101 3.48 -11.86 4.53
CA TYR A 101 2.47 -12.02 3.48
C TYR A 101 1.28 -12.79 4.01
N ARG A 102 0.11 -12.21 3.91
CA ARG A 102 -1.17 -12.77 4.36
C ARG A 102 -2.03 -13.11 3.16
N SER A 103 -1.90 -14.34 2.67
CA SER A 103 -2.62 -14.81 1.47
C SER A 103 -4.14 -14.80 1.64
N GLN A 104 -4.65 -14.95 2.86
CA GLN A 104 -6.08 -14.99 3.16
C GLN A 104 -6.75 -13.62 3.30
N ASP A 105 -5.96 -12.54 3.28
CA ASP A 105 -6.49 -11.18 3.33
C ASP A 105 -7.32 -10.89 2.08
N LYS A 106 -8.51 -10.31 2.27
CA LYS A 106 -9.47 -10.03 1.19
C LYS A 106 -9.72 -8.53 0.96
N GLU A 107 -8.95 -7.64 1.56
CA GLU A 107 -9.14 -6.20 1.40
C GLU A 107 -9.04 -5.75 -0.06
N PHE A 108 -8.27 -6.46 -0.89
CA PHE A 108 -8.16 -6.18 -2.33
C PHE A 108 -9.49 -6.24 -3.08
N PHE A 109 -10.51 -6.98 -2.61
CA PHE A 109 -11.84 -6.97 -3.21
C PHE A 109 -12.43 -5.56 -3.22
N ARG A 110 -12.30 -4.86 -2.10
CA ARG A 110 -12.82 -3.50 -1.94
C ARG A 110 -12.04 -2.49 -2.79
N TRP A 111 -10.73 -2.63 -2.87
CA TRP A 111 -9.88 -1.64 -3.52
C TRP A 111 -9.68 -1.90 -5.02
N LEU A 112 -9.51 -3.15 -5.44
CA LEU A 112 -9.29 -3.50 -6.84
C LEU A 112 -10.60 -3.62 -7.61
N PHE A 113 -11.62 -4.21 -7.00
CA PHE A 113 -12.89 -4.50 -7.66
C PHE A 113 -14.03 -3.57 -7.24
N ALA A 114 -13.87 -2.78 -6.19
CA ALA A 114 -14.91 -1.92 -5.60
C ALA A 114 -16.18 -2.70 -5.19
N VAL A 115 -16.00 -3.91 -4.65
CA VAL A 115 -17.07 -4.80 -4.22
C VAL A 115 -16.84 -5.29 -2.78
N ASP A 116 -17.88 -5.92 -2.19
CA ASP A 116 -17.75 -6.58 -0.89
C ASP A 116 -16.85 -7.83 -0.98
N THR A 117 -16.19 -8.16 0.12
CA THR A 117 -15.26 -9.29 0.22
C THR A 117 -15.92 -10.67 0.06
N ASN A 118 -17.24 -10.72 0.14
CA ASN A 118 -18.04 -11.94 -0.06
C ASN A 118 -18.65 -12.04 -1.46
N THR A 119 -18.36 -11.10 -2.36
CA THR A 119 -18.86 -11.13 -3.73
C THR A 119 -18.38 -12.38 -4.45
N PRO A 120 -19.29 -13.16 -5.10
CA PRO A 120 -18.91 -14.32 -5.89
C PRO A 120 -17.93 -13.96 -7.01
N LEU A 121 -16.96 -14.84 -7.27
CA LEU A 121 -15.87 -14.57 -8.24
C LEU A 121 -16.40 -14.29 -9.65
N GLU A 122 -17.52 -14.92 -10.04
CA GLU A 122 -18.16 -14.74 -11.34
C GLU A 122 -18.67 -13.31 -11.54
N GLN A 123 -19.05 -12.64 -10.45
CA GLN A 123 -19.60 -11.29 -10.45
C GLN A 123 -18.53 -10.19 -10.37
N LEU A 124 -17.26 -10.54 -10.24
CA LEU A 124 -16.18 -9.56 -10.16
C LEU A 124 -16.06 -8.77 -11.46
N PRO A 125 -15.90 -7.43 -11.38
CA PRO A 125 -15.69 -6.57 -12.55
C PRO A 125 -14.44 -6.95 -13.34
N GLU A 126 -14.48 -6.68 -14.66
CA GLU A 126 -13.40 -6.95 -15.61
C GLU A 126 -13.04 -5.71 -16.46
N GLN A 127 -13.23 -4.52 -15.89
CA GLN A 127 -13.08 -3.26 -16.62
C GLN A 127 -11.63 -2.96 -16.98
N THR A 128 -10.69 -3.29 -16.09
CA THR A 128 -9.25 -3.07 -16.30
C THR A 128 -8.49 -4.36 -16.60
N GLY A 129 -7.30 -4.24 -17.19
CA GLY A 129 -6.42 -5.40 -17.42
C GLY A 129 -6.05 -6.13 -16.13
N LEU A 130 -5.80 -5.37 -15.06
CA LEU A 130 -5.48 -5.96 -13.75
C LEU A 130 -6.69 -6.68 -13.14
N GLN A 131 -7.90 -6.13 -13.25
CA GLN A 131 -9.12 -6.81 -12.78
C GLN A 131 -9.34 -8.15 -13.51
N ARG A 132 -9.17 -8.19 -14.83
CA ARG A 132 -9.29 -9.44 -15.63
C ARG A 132 -8.25 -10.48 -15.19
N ALA A 133 -6.99 -10.07 -15.07
CA ALA A 133 -5.91 -10.97 -14.66
C ALA A 133 -6.12 -11.50 -13.23
N ALA A 134 -6.51 -10.62 -12.30
CA ALA A 134 -6.78 -10.95 -10.91
C ALA A 134 -7.98 -11.91 -10.79
N LYS A 135 -9.09 -11.65 -11.51
CA LYS A 135 -10.26 -12.52 -11.52
C LYS A 135 -9.91 -13.92 -12.02
N ALA A 136 -9.21 -14.02 -13.15
CA ALA A 136 -8.78 -15.31 -13.70
C ALA A 136 -7.88 -16.08 -12.71
N TYR A 137 -6.97 -15.38 -12.03
CA TYR A 137 -6.10 -15.97 -11.02
C TYR A 137 -6.89 -16.50 -9.81
N LEU A 138 -7.88 -15.75 -9.32
CA LEU A 138 -8.75 -16.16 -8.22
C LEU A 138 -9.62 -17.37 -8.61
N GLN A 139 -10.17 -17.39 -9.82
CA GLN A 139 -10.97 -18.50 -10.36
C GLN A 139 -10.13 -19.79 -10.52
N ALA A 140 -8.84 -19.66 -10.77
CA ALA A 140 -7.88 -20.78 -10.78
C ALA A 140 -7.47 -21.25 -9.37
N GLY A 141 -8.08 -20.72 -8.30
CA GLY A 141 -7.78 -21.09 -6.92
C GLY A 141 -6.63 -20.30 -6.30
N GLY A 142 -6.14 -19.25 -6.96
CA GLY A 142 -5.13 -18.36 -6.43
C GLY A 142 -5.67 -17.45 -5.32
N SER A 143 -4.77 -16.82 -4.58
CA SER A 143 -5.10 -15.80 -3.58
C SER A 143 -4.15 -14.60 -3.71
N ILE A 144 -4.71 -13.38 -3.75
CA ILE A 144 -3.91 -12.16 -3.86
C ILE A 144 -3.37 -11.77 -2.49
N GLY A 145 -4.23 -11.67 -1.48
CA GLY A 145 -3.83 -11.31 -0.14
C GLY A 145 -3.29 -9.88 0.00
N ALA A 146 -2.63 -9.63 1.13
CA ALA A 146 -1.92 -8.39 1.43
C ALA A 146 -0.52 -8.67 2.01
N ALA A 147 0.38 -7.71 1.92
CA ALA A 147 1.71 -7.87 2.47
C ALA A 147 2.14 -6.63 3.27
N TYR A 148 2.90 -6.88 4.33
CA TYR A 148 3.60 -5.88 5.09
C TYR A 148 5.05 -5.81 4.62
N GLY A 149 5.50 -4.60 4.31
CA GLY A 149 6.85 -4.33 3.85
C GLY A 149 7.49 -3.16 4.57
N VAL A 150 8.81 -3.24 4.70
CA VAL A 150 9.66 -2.14 5.20
C VAL A 150 10.37 -1.52 4.01
N MET A 151 10.32 -0.19 3.90
CA MET A 151 11.00 0.54 2.84
C MET A 151 12.51 0.29 2.90
N ARG A 152 13.10 0.05 1.74
CA ARG A 152 14.55 -0.09 1.63
C ARG A 152 15.20 1.25 1.90
N SER A 153 16.22 1.28 2.74
CA SER A 153 17.10 2.42 2.85
C SER A 153 17.99 2.44 1.61
N ASP A 154 17.93 3.50 0.82
CA ASP A 154 18.97 3.75 -0.17
C ASP A 154 20.27 3.98 0.63
N ARG A 155 21.20 3.03 0.52
CA ARG A 155 22.57 3.17 1.02
C ARG A 155 23.42 3.84 -0.03
#